data_32b93a2b80fbe3029e470d6f3fe74306
#
_entry.id   32b93a2b80fbe3029e470d6f3fe74306
#
_cell.length_a   1.000
_cell.length_b   1.000
_cell.length_c   1.000
_cell.angle_alpha   90.00
_cell.angle_beta   90.00
_cell.angle_gamma   90.00
#
_symmetry.space_group_name_H-M   'P 1'
#
loop_
_entity.id
_entity.type
_entity.pdbx_description
1 polymer ?
#
loop_
_entity_poly.entity_id
_entity_poly.type
_entity_poly.pdbx_seq_one_letter_code
_entity_poly.pdbx_strand_id
1 'polypeptide(L)'
;SEPDYNLLGNTLLYVVFFATGGYALICIVFFILYICFPILSPACQDLALFGNPKKLLEQAEDELATLPQLATEDMFITEHFFIETSVYGNAIVPIDEIIWIYKYSTLHKFFWYHFSISYTLHISANRHLYIQCPKNIKSDIDGIMDYLAEANHNILVGFSEANRLKVQEIQGTPMHFEKFIAFLK
;
A
#
# COMPACT_ATOMS: atom_id res chain seq x y z
N SER A 1 -53.23 12.16 13.09
CA SER A 1 -52.71 11.77 11.78
C SER A 1 -51.59 10.77 11.99
N GLU A 2 -51.81 9.53 11.61
CA GLU A 2 -50.73 8.53 11.64
C GLU A 2 -49.60 8.98 10.68
N PRO A 3 -48.36 8.88 11.08
CA PRO A 3 -47.26 9.17 10.19
C PRO A 3 -47.26 8.19 9.02
N ASP A 4 -47.16 8.71 7.79
CA ASP A 4 -47.15 7.91 6.57
C ASP A 4 -45.80 7.18 6.45
N TYR A 5 -45.76 6.00 7.07
CA TYR A 5 -44.54 5.14 7.08
C TYR A 5 -44.11 4.75 5.66
N ASN A 6 -45.03 4.72 4.71
CA ASN A 6 -44.72 4.40 3.32
C ASN A 6 -43.97 5.56 2.65
N LEU A 7 -44.34 6.81 2.95
CA LEU A 7 -43.66 7.99 2.42
C LEU A 7 -42.24 8.09 2.96
N LEU A 8 -42.04 7.84 4.27
CA LEU A 8 -40.73 7.86 4.90
C LEU A 8 -39.82 6.74 4.35
N GLY A 9 -40.34 5.53 4.22
CA GLY A 9 -39.64 4.38 3.66
C GLY A 9 -39.21 4.61 2.21
N ASN A 10 -40.09 5.13 1.38
CA ASN A 10 -39.78 5.43 -0.01
C ASN A 10 -38.73 6.55 -0.13
N THR A 11 -38.84 7.60 0.70
CA THR A 11 -37.86 8.70 0.70
C THR A 11 -36.47 8.19 1.10
N LEU A 12 -36.38 7.35 2.13
CA LEU A 12 -35.13 6.75 2.55
C LEU A 12 -34.53 5.87 1.44
N LEU A 13 -35.35 5.08 0.77
CA LEU A 13 -34.92 4.22 -0.34
C LEU A 13 -34.35 5.04 -1.50
N TYR A 14 -35.01 6.15 -1.87
CA TYR A 14 -34.48 7.06 -2.90
C TYR A 14 -33.17 7.70 -2.49
N VAL A 15 -33.02 8.14 -1.24
CA VAL A 15 -31.76 8.73 -0.74
C VAL A 15 -30.62 7.70 -0.83
N VAL A 16 -30.85 6.47 -0.39
CA VAL A 16 -29.85 5.39 -0.48
C VAL A 16 -29.52 5.08 -1.93
N PHE A 17 -30.54 4.98 -2.80
CA PHE A 17 -30.34 4.69 -4.22
C PHE A 17 -29.51 5.77 -4.92
N PHE A 18 -29.83 7.05 -4.70
CA PHE A 18 -29.08 8.16 -5.30
C PHE A 18 -27.67 8.30 -4.71
N ALA A 19 -27.49 8.04 -3.41
CA ALA A 19 -26.17 8.06 -2.78
C ALA A 19 -25.26 6.94 -3.32
N THR A 20 -25.78 5.70 -3.40
CA THR A 20 -25.01 4.58 -3.93
C THR A 20 -24.76 4.70 -5.43
N GLY A 21 -25.74 5.14 -6.20
CA GLY A 21 -25.60 5.40 -7.63
C GLY A 21 -24.61 6.51 -7.93
N GLY A 22 -24.68 7.61 -7.19
CA GLY A 22 -23.72 8.72 -7.29
C GLY A 22 -22.30 8.29 -6.94
N TYR A 23 -22.13 7.52 -5.86
CA TYR A 23 -20.83 6.97 -5.49
C TYR A 23 -20.27 6.03 -6.56
N ALA A 24 -21.09 5.12 -7.09
CA ALA A 24 -20.70 4.20 -8.16
C ALA A 24 -20.25 4.97 -9.42
N LEU A 25 -20.98 6.03 -9.78
CA LEU A 25 -20.65 6.86 -10.93
C LEU A 25 -19.31 7.57 -10.75
N ILE A 26 -19.05 8.11 -9.56
CA ILE A 26 -17.75 8.73 -9.20
C ILE A 26 -16.63 7.70 -9.33
N CYS A 27 -16.80 6.49 -8.79
CA CYS A 27 -15.81 5.42 -8.90
C CYS A 27 -15.51 5.05 -10.37
N ILE A 28 -16.54 4.98 -11.21
CA ILE A 28 -16.38 4.70 -12.64
C ILE A 28 -15.60 5.83 -13.34
N VAL A 29 -15.89 7.08 -13.03
CA VAL A 29 -15.17 8.23 -13.60
C VAL A 29 -13.69 8.19 -13.20
N PHE A 30 -13.36 7.96 -11.93
CA PHE A 30 -11.97 7.82 -11.49
C PHE A 30 -11.28 6.63 -12.13
N PHE A 31 -11.97 5.50 -12.26
CA PHE A 31 -11.44 4.33 -12.94
C PHE A 31 -11.06 4.63 -14.40
N ILE A 32 -11.95 5.28 -15.14
CA ILE A 32 -11.67 5.70 -16.52
C ILE A 32 -10.52 6.70 -16.58
N LEU A 33 -10.48 7.68 -15.66
CA LEU A 33 -9.39 8.66 -15.59
C LEU A 33 -8.03 7.98 -15.35
N TYR A 34 -7.95 6.99 -14.47
CA TYR A 34 -6.68 6.28 -14.19
C TYR A 34 -6.25 5.38 -15.34
N ILE A 35 -7.20 4.83 -16.11
CA ILE A 35 -6.87 4.09 -17.35
C ILE A 35 -6.36 5.03 -18.43
N CYS A 36 -7.04 6.15 -18.65
CA CYS A 36 -6.66 7.11 -19.70
C CYS A 36 -5.40 7.92 -19.36
N PHE A 37 -5.20 8.19 -18.07
CA PHE A 37 -4.10 8.99 -17.54
C PHE A 37 -3.44 8.29 -16.33
N PRO A 38 -2.63 7.25 -16.55
CA PRO A 38 -1.98 6.49 -15.46
C PRO A 38 -1.16 7.37 -14.52
N ILE A 39 -0.63 8.48 -15.03
CA ILE A 39 0.17 9.45 -14.27
C ILE A 39 -0.61 10.12 -13.12
N LEU A 40 -1.95 10.12 -13.18
CA LEU A 40 -2.81 10.63 -12.12
C LEU A 40 -3.07 9.61 -11.01
N SER A 41 -2.67 8.35 -11.19
CA SER A 41 -2.82 7.32 -10.17
C SER A 41 -1.97 7.62 -8.94
N PRO A 42 -2.40 7.22 -7.74
CA PRO A 42 -1.62 7.43 -6.51
C PRO A 42 -0.20 6.86 -6.60
N ALA A 43 -0.02 5.67 -7.21
CA ALA A 43 1.28 5.06 -7.39
C ALA A 43 2.24 5.92 -8.24
N CYS A 44 1.73 6.56 -9.30
CA CYS A 44 2.55 7.47 -10.12
C CYS A 44 2.83 8.80 -9.42
N GLN A 45 1.92 9.27 -8.56
CA GLN A 45 2.18 10.44 -7.72
C GLN A 45 3.29 10.16 -6.70
N ASP A 46 3.32 8.97 -6.12
CA ASP A 46 4.40 8.52 -5.24
C ASP A 46 5.73 8.43 -5.99
N LEU A 47 5.74 7.92 -7.24
CA LEU A 47 6.91 7.93 -8.11
C LEU A 47 7.44 9.34 -8.40
N ALA A 48 6.57 10.34 -8.47
CA ALA A 48 6.97 11.73 -8.68
C ALA A 48 7.85 12.29 -7.56
N LEU A 49 7.86 11.66 -6.39
CA LEU A 49 8.75 12.02 -5.29
C LEU A 49 10.22 11.73 -5.62
N PHE A 50 10.49 10.75 -6.47
CA PHE A 50 11.82 10.25 -6.79
C PHE A 50 12.35 10.71 -8.15
N GLY A 51 11.51 11.32 -8.99
CA GLY A 51 11.95 11.81 -10.29
C GLY A 51 10.80 12.10 -11.25
N ASN A 52 11.09 12.02 -12.54
CA ASN A 52 10.06 12.18 -13.57
C ASN A 52 9.16 10.94 -13.60
N PRO A 53 7.88 11.02 -13.18
CA PRO A 53 7.03 9.86 -13.00
C PRO A 53 6.77 9.11 -14.31
N LYS A 54 6.75 9.82 -15.44
CA LYS A 54 6.53 9.19 -16.75
C LYS A 54 7.69 8.29 -17.14
N LYS A 55 8.93 8.77 -16.97
CA LYS A 55 10.13 7.99 -17.28
C LYS A 55 10.30 6.80 -16.36
N LEU A 56 10.05 7.01 -15.06
CA LEU A 56 10.14 5.93 -14.06
C LEU A 56 9.06 4.88 -14.28
N LEU A 57 7.85 5.28 -14.68
CA LEU A 57 6.77 4.35 -15.01
C LEU A 57 7.12 3.54 -16.28
N GLU A 58 7.57 4.19 -17.35
CA GLU A 58 8.00 3.51 -18.57
C GLU A 58 9.12 2.49 -18.27
N GLN A 59 10.11 2.88 -17.47
CA GLN A 59 11.17 1.96 -17.04
C GLN A 59 10.64 0.78 -16.24
N ALA A 60 9.76 1.01 -15.26
CA ALA A 60 9.16 -0.04 -14.45
C ALA A 60 8.32 -1.02 -15.30
N GLU A 61 7.58 -0.52 -16.29
CA GLU A 61 6.81 -1.32 -17.23
C GLU A 61 7.71 -2.18 -18.12
N ASP A 62 8.79 -1.61 -18.66
CA ASP A 62 9.77 -2.31 -19.47
C ASP A 62 10.47 -3.43 -18.69
N GLU A 63 10.89 -3.15 -17.44
CA GLU A 63 11.51 -4.15 -16.58
C GLU A 63 10.53 -5.25 -16.17
N LEU A 64 9.28 -4.92 -15.89
CA LEU A 64 8.23 -5.89 -15.57
C LEU A 64 7.92 -6.80 -16.76
N ALA A 65 7.94 -6.26 -17.98
CA ALA A 65 7.73 -7.03 -19.22
C ALA A 65 8.89 -7.99 -19.53
N THR A 66 10.09 -7.71 -19.03
CA THR A 66 11.31 -8.49 -19.33
C THR A 66 11.49 -9.73 -18.42
N LEU A 67 10.63 -10.00 -17.49
CA LEU A 67 10.64 -10.97 -16.39
C LEU A 67 11.14 -10.35 -15.08
N PRO A 68 10.28 -10.28 -14.09
CA PRO A 68 10.69 -9.86 -12.76
C PRO A 68 11.66 -10.86 -12.15
N GLN A 69 12.62 -10.37 -11.37
CA GLN A 69 13.62 -11.21 -10.69
C GLN A 69 13.00 -12.03 -9.56
N LEU A 70 11.97 -11.51 -8.95
CA LEU A 70 11.14 -12.22 -7.98
C LEU A 70 9.68 -11.79 -8.18
N ALA A 71 8.78 -12.76 -8.18
CA ALA A 71 7.35 -12.53 -8.30
C ALA A 71 6.59 -13.40 -7.29
N THR A 72 5.66 -12.79 -6.60
CA THR A 72 4.59 -13.46 -5.85
C THR A 72 3.25 -13.19 -6.55
N GLU A 73 2.13 -13.51 -5.94
CA GLU A 73 0.81 -13.30 -6.54
C GLU A 73 0.57 -11.83 -6.96
N ASP A 74 1.04 -10.88 -6.15
CA ASP A 74 0.75 -9.45 -6.31
C ASP A 74 1.92 -8.52 -5.96
N MET A 75 3.10 -9.07 -5.68
CA MET A 75 4.33 -8.32 -5.46
C MET A 75 5.40 -8.78 -6.45
N PHE A 76 6.08 -7.82 -7.06
CA PHE A 76 7.10 -8.05 -8.07
C PHE A 76 8.35 -7.25 -7.71
N ILE A 77 9.51 -7.86 -7.89
CA ILE A 77 10.80 -7.17 -7.83
C ILE A 77 11.41 -7.23 -9.22
N THR A 78 11.67 -6.08 -9.80
CA THR A 78 12.44 -5.92 -11.02
C THR A 78 13.89 -5.54 -10.69
N GLU A 79 14.68 -5.17 -11.68
CA GLU A 79 16.06 -4.75 -11.45
C GLU A 79 16.16 -3.51 -10.55
N HIS A 80 15.25 -2.54 -10.72
CA HIS A 80 15.31 -1.27 -10.01
C HIS A 80 14.08 -0.96 -9.17
N PHE A 81 12.98 -1.73 -9.26
CA PHE A 81 11.72 -1.40 -8.62
C PHE A 81 11.15 -2.54 -7.79
N PHE A 82 10.55 -2.17 -6.67
CA PHE A 82 9.53 -2.96 -5.99
C PHE A 82 8.16 -2.50 -6.47
N ILE A 83 7.32 -3.45 -6.89
CA ILE A 83 5.98 -3.18 -7.44
C ILE A 83 4.95 -4.03 -6.67
N GLU A 84 3.91 -3.40 -6.20
CA GLU A 84 2.73 -4.06 -5.63
C GLU A 84 1.51 -3.76 -6.48
N THR A 85 0.71 -4.80 -6.77
CA THR A 85 -0.52 -4.71 -7.57
C THR A 85 -1.68 -5.38 -6.84
N SER A 86 -1.87 -5.08 -5.58
CA SER A 86 -2.90 -5.71 -4.77
C SER A 86 -4.27 -5.02 -4.91
N VAL A 87 -5.32 -5.73 -4.48
CA VAL A 87 -6.67 -5.16 -4.38
C VAL A 87 -6.74 -3.96 -3.42
N TYR A 88 -5.80 -3.89 -2.47
CA TYR A 88 -5.74 -2.83 -1.45
C TYR A 88 -5.00 -1.58 -1.93
N GLY A 89 -4.28 -1.65 -3.04
CA GLY A 89 -3.56 -0.54 -3.63
C GLY A 89 -2.45 -1.00 -4.55
N ASN A 90 -1.99 -0.08 -5.38
CA ASN A 90 -0.83 -0.26 -6.22
C ASN A 90 0.29 0.63 -5.69
N ALA A 91 1.51 0.12 -5.69
CA ALA A 91 2.70 0.87 -5.30
C ALA A 91 3.86 0.53 -6.23
N ILE A 92 4.66 1.53 -6.57
CA ILE A 92 5.90 1.37 -7.33
C ILE A 92 6.96 2.18 -6.61
N VAL A 93 8.02 1.53 -6.15
CA VAL A 93 9.08 2.16 -5.37
C VAL A 93 10.44 1.77 -5.91
N PRO A 94 11.32 2.73 -6.23
CA PRO A 94 12.70 2.42 -6.56
C PRO A 94 13.40 1.74 -5.37
N ILE A 95 14.09 0.63 -5.62
CA ILE A 95 14.75 -0.16 -4.56
C ILE A 95 15.84 0.67 -3.86
N ASP A 96 16.54 1.52 -4.60
CA ASP A 96 17.59 2.39 -4.05
C ASP A 96 17.06 3.46 -3.07
N GLU A 97 15.76 3.74 -3.15
CA GLU A 97 15.09 4.72 -2.29
C GLU A 97 14.50 4.10 -1.02
N ILE A 98 14.51 2.77 -0.91
CA ILE A 98 14.01 2.06 0.27
C ILE A 98 15.03 2.17 1.41
N ILE A 99 14.57 2.63 2.58
CA ILE A 99 15.40 2.81 3.78
C ILE A 99 15.18 1.67 4.78
N TRP A 100 13.92 1.24 4.94
CA TRP A 100 13.56 0.30 6.00
C TRP A 100 12.43 -0.61 5.57
N ILE A 101 12.60 -1.89 5.84
CA ILE A 101 11.59 -2.93 5.62
C ILE A 101 11.39 -3.75 6.88
N TYR A 102 10.15 -4.05 7.21
CA TYR A 102 9.83 -4.94 8.31
C TYR A 102 8.48 -5.62 8.10
N LYS A 103 8.35 -6.76 8.74
CA LYS A 103 7.11 -7.54 8.76
C LYS A 103 6.40 -7.37 10.08
N TYR A 104 5.10 -7.19 10.01
CA TYR A 104 4.21 -7.20 11.16
C TYR A 104 3.17 -8.30 10.99
N SER A 105 2.89 -9.03 12.08
CA SER A 105 1.84 -10.07 12.09
C SER A 105 0.69 -9.63 12.97
N THR A 106 -0.52 -9.67 12.43
CA THR A 106 -1.74 -9.36 13.18
C THR A 106 -2.55 -10.63 13.41
N LEU A 107 -2.82 -10.91 14.66
CA LEU A 107 -3.69 -12.02 15.06
C LEU A 107 -5.14 -11.52 15.12
N HIS A 108 -5.96 -12.01 14.18
CA HIS A 108 -7.38 -11.72 14.20
C HIS A 108 -8.10 -12.69 15.14
N LYS A 109 -8.76 -12.13 16.16
CA LYS A 109 -9.58 -12.88 17.13
C LYS A 109 -11.03 -12.51 16.90
N PHE A 110 -11.88 -13.53 16.83
CA PHE A 110 -13.31 -13.35 16.86
C PHE A 110 -13.88 -14.05 18.10
N PHE A 111 -14.38 -13.29 19.05
CA PHE A 111 -14.73 -13.75 20.41
C PHE A 111 -13.54 -14.46 21.07
N TRP A 112 -13.65 -15.75 21.35
CA TRP A 112 -12.65 -16.57 22.03
C TRP A 112 -11.78 -17.38 21.05
N TYR A 113 -12.09 -17.35 19.75
CA TYR A 113 -11.40 -18.15 18.75
C TYR A 113 -10.36 -17.34 17.98
N HIS A 114 -9.19 -17.92 17.79
CA HIS A 114 -8.17 -17.40 16.88
C HIS A 114 -8.60 -17.74 15.47
N PHE A 115 -8.95 -16.75 14.69
CA PHE A 115 -9.54 -16.97 13.37
C PHE A 115 -8.50 -17.02 12.26
N SER A 116 -7.57 -16.07 12.23
CA SER A 116 -6.51 -16.05 11.23
C SER A 116 -5.34 -15.16 11.67
N ILE A 117 -4.19 -15.38 11.07
CA ILE A 117 -3.02 -14.50 11.18
C ILE A 117 -2.84 -13.87 9.82
N SER A 118 -2.84 -12.55 9.75
CA SER A 118 -2.41 -11.80 8.57
C SER A 118 -1.02 -11.23 8.80
N TYR A 119 -0.30 -11.07 7.71
CA TYR A 119 1.05 -10.50 7.71
C TYR A 119 1.03 -9.24 6.87
N THR A 120 1.76 -8.22 7.29
CA THR A 120 1.90 -6.97 6.54
C THR A 120 3.37 -6.68 6.37
N LEU A 121 3.79 -6.52 5.11
CA LEU A 121 5.09 -5.96 4.79
C LEU A 121 5.00 -4.44 4.85
N HIS A 122 5.88 -3.85 5.63
CA HIS A 122 6.00 -2.39 5.75
C HIS A 122 7.28 -1.94 5.06
N ILE A 123 7.17 -0.95 4.20
CA ILE A 123 8.28 -0.37 3.45
C ILE A 123 8.30 1.13 3.71
N SER A 124 9.41 1.62 4.22
CA SER A 124 9.68 3.05 4.33
C SER A 124 10.75 3.43 3.32
N ALA A 125 10.47 4.41 2.50
CA ALA A 125 11.38 4.94 1.50
C ALA A 125 11.71 6.41 1.78
N ASN A 126 12.68 6.96 1.07
CA ASN A 126 13.00 8.38 1.09
C ASN A 126 11.76 9.24 0.81
N ARG A 127 11.84 10.53 1.08
CA ARG A 127 10.74 11.50 0.92
C ARG A 127 9.50 11.17 1.76
N HIS A 128 9.67 10.45 2.88
CA HIS A 128 8.59 10.06 3.79
C HIS A 128 7.53 9.15 3.16
N LEU A 129 7.86 8.46 2.09
CA LEU A 129 6.96 7.48 1.52
C LEU A 129 6.90 6.24 2.41
N TYR A 130 5.67 5.84 2.75
CA TYR A 130 5.41 4.68 3.58
C TYR A 130 4.31 3.82 2.96
N ILE A 131 4.63 2.56 2.74
CA ILE A 131 3.76 1.59 2.07
C ILE A 131 3.51 0.41 2.98
N GLN A 132 2.29 -0.10 2.96
CA GLN A 132 1.85 -1.29 3.67
C GLN A 132 1.28 -2.28 2.67
N CYS A 133 1.84 -3.47 2.63
CA CYS A 133 1.42 -4.56 1.77
C CYS A 133 0.85 -5.70 2.62
N PRO A 134 -0.48 -5.74 2.87
CA PRO A 134 -1.09 -6.82 3.62
C PRO A 134 -1.11 -8.11 2.81
N LYS A 135 -0.69 -9.22 3.41
CA LYS A 135 -0.62 -10.54 2.79
C LYS A 135 -1.11 -11.64 3.72
N ASN A 136 -1.60 -12.71 3.14
CA ASN A 136 -2.02 -13.89 3.91
C ASN A 136 -0.90 -14.94 4.03
N ILE A 137 0.11 -14.87 3.17
CA ILE A 137 1.19 -15.85 3.08
C ILE A 137 2.49 -15.23 3.60
N LYS A 138 3.01 -15.81 4.67
CA LYS A 138 4.24 -15.33 5.33
C LYS A 138 5.48 -15.49 4.45
N SER A 139 5.59 -16.63 3.74
CA SER A 139 6.75 -16.94 2.90
C SER A 139 7.00 -15.92 1.79
N ASP A 140 5.93 -15.33 1.24
CA ASP A 140 6.03 -14.34 0.18
C ASP A 140 6.69 -13.06 0.70
N ILE A 141 6.31 -12.62 1.90
CA ILE A 141 6.93 -11.46 2.55
C ILE A 141 8.39 -11.75 2.89
N ASP A 142 8.69 -12.92 3.43
CA ASP A 142 10.06 -13.28 3.79
C ASP A 142 10.97 -13.32 2.56
N GLY A 143 10.51 -13.90 1.45
CA GLY A 143 11.26 -13.90 0.19
C GLY A 143 11.50 -12.50 -0.39
N ILE A 144 10.51 -11.62 -0.34
CA ILE A 144 10.65 -10.23 -0.75
C ILE A 144 11.66 -9.49 0.14
N MET A 145 11.57 -9.67 1.46
CA MET A 145 12.48 -9.00 2.40
C MET A 145 13.93 -9.43 2.20
N ASP A 146 14.16 -10.72 2.05
CA ASP A 146 15.51 -11.27 1.82
C ASP A 146 16.10 -10.74 0.52
N TYR A 147 15.30 -10.74 -0.56
CA TYR A 147 15.76 -10.22 -1.84
C TYR A 147 16.08 -8.71 -1.79
N LEU A 148 15.21 -7.90 -1.18
CA LEU A 148 15.45 -6.45 -1.04
C LEU A 148 16.69 -6.16 -0.21
N ALA A 149 16.92 -6.94 0.85
CA ALA A 149 18.12 -6.81 1.69
C ALA A 149 19.41 -7.15 0.95
N GLU A 150 19.37 -8.10 0.01
CA GLU A 150 20.50 -8.45 -0.86
C GLU A 150 20.72 -7.40 -1.96
N ALA A 151 19.63 -6.91 -2.56
CA ALA A 151 19.69 -5.92 -3.63
C ALA A 151 20.23 -4.56 -3.18
N ASN A 152 19.89 -4.16 -1.94
CA ASN A 152 20.35 -2.91 -1.36
C ASN A 152 20.76 -3.10 0.10
N HIS A 153 22.06 -3.21 0.34
CA HIS A 153 22.63 -3.43 1.69
C HIS A 153 22.43 -2.27 2.68
N ASN A 154 21.98 -1.11 2.21
CA ASN A 154 21.68 0.03 3.07
C ASN A 154 20.29 -0.06 3.72
N ILE A 155 19.46 -1.01 3.29
CA ILE A 155 18.12 -1.20 3.84
C ILE A 155 18.21 -1.74 5.27
N LEU A 156 17.54 -1.07 6.18
CA LEU A 156 17.34 -1.56 7.54
C LEU A 156 16.27 -2.67 7.52
N VAL A 157 16.59 -3.84 8.04
CA VAL A 157 15.69 -4.99 8.03
C VAL A 157 15.18 -5.29 9.44
N GLY A 158 13.87 -5.54 9.53
CA GLY A 158 13.22 -5.90 10.78
C GLY A 158 12.82 -4.72 11.65
N PHE A 159 11.82 -4.96 12.50
CA PHE A 159 11.33 -3.96 13.45
C PHE A 159 12.18 -3.97 14.71
N SER A 160 12.87 -2.87 14.96
CA SER A 160 13.57 -2.60 16.21
C SER A 160 13.53 -1.10 16.53
N GLU A 161 13.62 -0.77 17.81
CA GLU A 161 13.68 0.64 18.23
C GLU A 161 14.91 1.34 17.66
N ALA A 162 16.03 0.63 17.55
CA ALA A 162 17.25 1.14 16.95
C ALA A 162 17.07 1.50 15.47
N ASN A 163 16.39 0.63 14.69
CA ASN A 163 16.09 0.92 13.29
C ASN A 163 15.12 2.10 13.17
N ARG A 164 14.12 2.18 14.03
CA ARG A 164 13.18 3.30 14.07
C ARG A 164 13.90 4.64 14.27
N LEU A 165 14.81 4.70 15.24
CA LEU A 165 15.60 5.91 15.51
C LEU A 165 16.51 6.29 14.34
N LYS A 166 17.14 5.30 13.70
CA LYS A 166 17.96 5.55 12.50
C LYS A 166 17.13 6.12 11.35
N VAL A 167 15.93 5.60 11.11
CA VAL A 167 15.02 6.14 10.07
C VAL A 167 14.63 7.58 10.39
N GLN A 168 14.33 7.89 11.66
CA GLN A 168 14.05 9.26 12.09
C GLN A 168 15.24 10.20 11.87
N GLU A 169 16.45 9.74 12.13
CA GLU A 169 17.68 10.50 11.89
C GLU A 169 17.88 10.76 10.39
N ILE A 170 17.72 9.74 9.54
CA ILE A 170 17.87 9.86 8.09
C ILE A 170 16.82 10.80 7.50
N GLN A 171 15.59 10.74 7.96
CA GLN A 171 14.48 11.54 7.42
C GLN A 171 14.36 12.92 8.05
N GLY A 172 15.04 13.19 9.16
CA GLY A 172 15.10 14.52 9.79
C GLY A 172 13.80 15.02 10.40
N THR A 173 12.76 14.22 10.46
CA THR A 173 11.46 14.53 11.08
C THR A 173 10.97 13.36 11.93
N PRO A 174 10.37 13.61 13.12
CA PRO A 174 9.73 12.54 13.85
C PRO A 174 8.57 12.01 12.98
N MET A 175 8.72 10.81 12.45
CA MET A 175 7.60 10.13 11.80
C MET A 175 6.46 10.06 12.82
N HIS A 176 5.23 10.35 12.39
CA HIS A 176 4.02 10.26 13.20
C HIS A 176 3.73 8.81 13.68
N PHE A 177 4.76 8.11 14.12
CA PHE A 177 4.67 6.77 14.68
C PHE A 177 3.95 6.76 16.03
N GLU A 178 3.90 7.88 16.75
CA GLU A 178 3.18 7.95 18.02
C GLU A 178 1.69 7.64 17.87
N LYS A 179 1.08 8.03 16.74
CA LYS A 179 -0.32 7.67 16.45
C LYS A 179 -0.49 6.19 16.16
N PHE A 180 0.52 5.54 15.58
CA PHE A 180 0.46 4.13 15.24
C PHE A 180 0.66 3.23 16.46
N ILE A 181 1.58 3.59 17.36
CA ILE A 181 1.81 2.86 18.62
C ILE A 181 0.64 3.07 19.59
N ALA A 182 0.00 4.24 19.60
CA ALA A 182 -1.20 4.49 20.39
C ALA A 182 -2.41 3.65 19.93
N PHE A 183 -2.41 3.21 18.68
CA PHE A 183 -3.45 2.33 18.12
C PHE A 183 -3.19 0.84 18.43
N LEU A 184 -1.95 0.48 18.84
CA LEU A 184 -1.51 -0.88 19.17
C LEU A 184 -1.53 -1.20 20.66
N LYS A 185 -1.86 -0.21 21.52
CA LYS A 185 -2.15 -0.38 22.96
C LYS A 185 -3.65 -0.48 23.20
#